data_e8e1cd7a82edd7aac0810e71ebbb59af
#
_entry.id   e8e1cd7a82edd7aac0810e71ebbb59af
#
_cell.length_a   1.000
_cell.length_b   1.000
_cell.length_c   1.000
_cell.angle_alpha   90.00
_cell.angle_beta   90.00
_cell.angle_gamma   90.00
#
_symmetry.space_group_name_H-M   'P 1'
#
loop_
_entity.id
_entity.type
_entity.pdbx_description
1 polymer ?
#
loop_
_entity_poly.entity_id
_entity_poly.type
_entity_poly.pdbx_seq_one_letter_code
_entity_poly.pdbx_strand_id
1 'polypeptide(L)'
;MPGTWQTTGRNHPQAFQLILKARLFYLLTLSGYFGIMVLLLAWYGWLAPPSIVPAQLALVALGLPLFAPLRGLLHAHRYTVAWSLFLCLLYFTHGIVEAYSDAEARWLALTEIALSLCWLAGGIGFIRASKSDAD
;
A
#
# COMPACT_ATOMS: atom_id res chain seq x y z
N MET A 1 -0.33 -28.39 36.26
CA MET A 1 0.29 -29.44 35.50
C MET A 1 1.50 -28.94 34.75
N PRO A 2 2.65 -29.59 34.98
CA PRO A 2 3.89 -29.08 34.40
C PRO A 2 4.04 -29.24 32.89
N GLY A 3 3.16 -29.99 32.25
CA GLY A 3 3.29 -30.24 30.82
C GLY A 3 2.95 -29.07 29.89
N THR A 4 2.27 -28.05 30.39
CA THR A 4 1.82 -26.91 29.57
C THR A 4 2.93 -25.92 29.25
N TRP A 5 3.99 -25.92 30.05
CA TRP A 5 5.07 -24.94 29.90
C TRP A 5 6.05 -25.29 28.77
N GLN A 6 6.08 -26.55 28.37
CA GLN A 6 7.04 -27.01 27.37
C GLN A 6 6.65 -26.65 25.94
N THR A 7 5.39 -26.35 25.71
CA THR A 7 4.90 -26.05 24.36
C THR A 7 5.36 -24.69 23.86
N THR A 8 5.68 -23.79 24.79
CA THR A 8 6.05 -22.41 24.42
C THR A 8 7.38 -22.34 23.65
N GLY A 9 8.31 -23.22 23.97
CA GLY A 9 9.62 -23.21 23.32
C GLY A 9 9.63 -23.75 21.90
N ARG A 10 8.69 -24.62 21.57
CA ARG A 10 8.65 -25.23 20.23
C ARG A 10 8.21 -24.28 19.14
N ASN A 11 7.37 -23.34 19.49
CA ASN A 11 6.78 -22.43 18.50
C ASN A 11 7.61 -21.15 18.31
N HIS A 12 8.73 -21.03 19.01
CA HIS A 12 9.56 -19.84 18.97
C HIS A 12 10.10 -19.53 17.56
N PRO A 13 10.65 -20.49 16.80
CA PRO A 13 11.11 -20.21 15.43
C PRO A 13 9.96 -19.86 14.49
N GLN A 14 8.80 -20.53 14.66
CA GLN A 14 7.62 -20.24 13.83
C GLN A 14 7.06 -18.86 14.11
N ALA A 15 6.97 -18.47 15.39
CA ALA A 15 6.53 -17.15 15.77
C ALA A 15 7.44 -16.07 15.20
N PHE A 16 8.74 -16.29 15.23
CA PHE A 16 9.72 -15.37 14.68
C PHE A 16 9.55 -15.21 13.17
N GLN A 17 9.32 -16.32 12.45
CA GLN A 17 9.08 -16.28 11.01
C GLN A 17 7.80 -15.54 10.64
N LEU A 18 6.74 -15.73 11.44
CA LEU A 18 5.46 -15.04 11.21
C LEU A 18 5.61 -13.53 11.42
N ILE A 19 6.35 -13.14 12.44
CA ILE A 19 6.63 -11.73 12.72
C ILE A 19 7.44 -11.13 11.56
N LEU A 20 8.43 -11.84 11.06
CA LEU A 20 9.23 -11.38 9.93
C LEU A 20 8.38 -11.22 8.67
N LYS A 21 7.52 -12.20 8.39
CA LYS A 21 6.61 -12.13 7.22
C LYS A 21 5.67 -10.94 7.31
N ALA A 22 5.05 -10.76 8.47
CA ALA A 22 4.14 -9.63 8.70
C ALA A 22 4.89 -8.30 8.50
N ARG A 23 6.10 -8.21 9.00
CA ARG A 23 6.92 -7.01 8.86
C ARG A 23 7.32 -6.74 7.42
N LEU A 24 7.68 -7.78 6.68
CA LEU A 24 8.02 -7.66 5.26
C LEU A 24 6.82 -7.18 4.46
N PHE A 25 5.65 -7.76 4.68
CA PHE A 25 4.43 -7.34 4.01
C PHE A 25 4.03 -5.91 4.39
N TYR A 26 4.23 -5.54 5.64
CA TYR A 26 3.98 -4.18 6.10
C TYR A 26 4.90 -3.18 5.40
N LEU A 27 6.18 -3.49 5.30
CA LEU A 27 7.15 -2.65 4.60
C LEU A 27 6.81 -2.54 3.11
N LEU A 28 6.38 -3.64 2.51
CA LEU A 28 5.95 -3.65 1.11
C LEU A 28 4.73 -2.75 0.89
N THR A 29 3.76 -2.82 1.80
CA THR A 29 2.58 -1.95 1.78
C THR A 29 2.98 -0.47 1.87
N LEU A 30 3.83 -0.14 2.83
CA LEU A 30 4.31 1.24 3.00
C LEU A 30 5.11 1.72 1.80
N SER A 31 5.95 0.86 1.22
CA SER A 31 6.72 1.22 0.03
C SER A 31 5.81 1.57 -1.13
N GLY A 32 4.79 0.75 -1.38
CA GLY A 32 3.81 1.03 -2.41
C GLY A 32 3.03 2.31 -2.15
N TYR A 33 2.59 2.48 -0.92
CA TYR A 33 1.81 3.65 -0.50
C TYR A 33 2.59 4.95 -0.66
N PHE A 34 3.79 5.01 -0.07
CA PHE A 34 4.63 6.20 -0.18
C PHE A 34 5.15 6.40 -1.60
N GLY A 35 5.39 5.30 -2.33
CA GLY A 35 5.77 5.37 -3.73
C GLY A 35 4.70 6.06 -4.57
N ILE A 36 3.44 5.70 -4.38
CA ILE A 36 2.32 6.34 -5.08
C ILE A 36 2.22 7.82 -4.68
N MET A 37 2.38 8.12 -3.40
CA MET A 37 2.33 9.49 -2.90
C MET A 37 3.39 10.36 -3.59
N VAL A 38 4.63 9.90 -3.60
CA VAL A 38 5.74 10.62 -4.24
C VAL A 38 5.51 10.72 -5.75
N LEU A 39 5.06 9.62 -6.37
CA LEU A 39 4.79 9.58 -7.80
C LEU A 39 3.73 10.61 -8.21
N LEU A 40 2.63 10.69 -7.49
CA LEU A 40 1.57 11.66 -7.78
C LEU A 40 2.05 13.09 -7.60
N LEU A 41 2.80 13.36 -6.54
CA LEU A 41 3.36 14.68 -6.30
C LEU A 41 4.32 15.08 -7.42
N ALA A 42 5.17 14.17 -7.86
CA ALA A 42 6.11 14.43 -8.94
C ALA A 42 5.39 14.57 -10.28
N TRP A 43 4.41 13.68 -10.53
CA TRP A 43 3.68 13.64 -11.80
C TRP A 43 2.91 14.94 -12.03
N TYR A 44 2.01 15.27 -11.10
CA TYR A 44 1.14 16.43 -11.25
C TYR A 44 1.83 17.75 -10.91
N GLY A 45 2.91 17.69 -10.13
CA GLY A 45 3.67 18.87 -9.77
C GLY A 45 4.71 19.29 -10.80
N TRP A 46 5.32 18.31 -11.48
CA TRP A 46 6.46 18.58 -12.32
C TRP A 46 6.48 17.90 -13.67
N LEU A 47 6.19 16.58 -13.71
CA LEU A 47 6.52 15.77 -14.87
C LEU A 47 5.52 15.91 -16.02
N ALA A 48 4.23 15.87 -15.72
CA ALA A 48 3.20 15.92 -16.75
C ALA A 48 1.90 16.52 -16.20
N PRO A 49 1.85 17.85 -15.99
CA PRO A 49 0.62 18.47 -15.48
C PRO A 49 -0.52 18.27 -16.48
N PRO A 50 -1.75 17.97 -16.00
CA PRO A 50 -2.86 17.76 -16.88
C PRO A 50 -3.27 19.05 -17.59
N SER A 51 -3.67 18.96 -18.85
CA SER A 51 -4.02 20.12 -19.67
C SER A 51 -5.46 20.58 -19.47
N ILE A 52 -6.34 19.68 -19.06
CA ILE A 52 -7.78 19.95 -18.97
C ILE A 52 -8.17 20.45 -17.58
N VAL A 53 -7.55 19.89 -16.54
CA VAL A 53 -7.83 20.21 -15.13
C VAL A 53 -6.61 20.90 -14.53
N PRO A 54 -6.77 21.94 -13.69
CA PRO A 54 -5.61 22.51 -13.01
C PRO A 54 -4.86 21.46 -12.21
N ALA A 55 -3.54 21.45 -12.36
CA ALA A 55 -2.68 20.45 -11.70
C ALA A 55 -2.91 20.41 -10.19
N GLN A 56 -3.12 21.57 -9.58
CA GLN A 56 -3.38 21.70 -8.15
C GLN A 56 -4.66 20.98 -7.74
N LEU A 57 -5.72 21.12 -8.55
CA LEU A 57 -7.00 20.46 -8.26
C LEU A 57 -6.89 18.95 -8.38
N ALA A 58 -6.20 18.46 -9.42
CA ALA A 58 -5.96 17.03 -9.61
C ALA A 58 -5.12 16.47 -8.45
N LEU A 59 -4.09 17.19 -8.04
CA LEU A 59 -3.23 16.79 -6.94
C LEU A 59 -3.99 16.71 -5.63
N VAL A 60 -4.85 17.69 -5.34
CA VAL A 60 -5.69 17.68 -4.13
C VAL A 60 -6.70 16.54 -4.20
N ALA A 61 -7.37 16.36 -5.34
CA ALA A 61 -8.39 15.33 -5.51
C ALA A 61 -7.82 13.91 -5.35
N LEU A 62 -6.63 13.67 -5.86
CA LEU A 62 -5.97 12.35 -5.78
C LEU A 62 -5.13 12.19 -4.52
N GLY A 63 -4.50 13.26 -4.04
CA GLY A 63 -3.65 13.22 -2.88
C GLY A 63 -4.40 13.21 -1.56
N LEU A 64 -5.52 13.93 -1.48
CA LEU A 64 -6.28 14.05 -0.23
C LEU A 64 -6.78 12.71 0.29
N PRO A 65 -7.43 11.85 -0.53
CA PRO A 65 -7.81 10.52 -0.06
C PRO A 65 -6.62 9.67 0.39
N LEU A 66 -5.47 9.91 -0.19
CA LEU A 66 -4.25 9.17 0.13
C LEU A 66 -3.76 9.49 1.55
N PHE A 67 -4.00 10.70 2.04
CA PHE A 67 -3.63 11.07 3.40
C PHE A 67 -4.57 10.48 4.45
N ALA A 68 -5.78 10.09 4.08
CA ALA A 68 -6.76 9.58 5.03
C ALA A 68 -6.26 8.36 5.82
N PRO A 69 -5.67 7.33 5.17
CA PRO A 69 -5.18 6.17 5.91
C PRO A 69 -3.77 6.32 6.47
N LEU A 70 -3.12 7.47 6.27
CA LEU A 70 -1.71 7.66 6.61
C LEU A 70 -1.42 7.30 8.07
N ARG A 71 -2.21 7.86 8.99
CA ARG A 71 -2.00 7.65 10.41
C ARG A 71 -2.17 6.19 10.80
N GLY A 72 -3.22 5.55 10.31
CA GLY A 72 -3.48 4.13 10.60
C GLY A 72 -2.44 3.22 9.98
N LEU A 73 -1.99 3.51 8.76
CA LEU A 73 -0.92 2.73 8.12
C LEU A 73 0.40 2.84 8.88
N LEU A 74 0.74 4.05 9.35
CA LEU A 74 1.96 4.25 10.13
C LEU A 74 1.92 3.54 11.47
N HIS A 75 0.72 3.34 12.05
CA HIS A 75 0.53 2.61 13.30
C HIS A 75 0.23 1.13 13.07
N ALA A 76 0.31 0.66 11.84
CA ALA A 76 0.06 -0.74 11.45
C ALA A 76 -1.32 -1.25 11.89
N HIS A 77 -2.33 -0.39 11.86
CA HIS A 77 -3.70 -0.79 12.17
C HIS A 77 -4.25 -1.67 11.06
N ARG A 78 -4.57 -2.90 11.39
CA ARG A 78 -5.06 -3.90 10.45
C ARG A 78 -6.34 -3.44 9.73
N TYR A 79 -7.25 -2.81 10.47
CA TYR A 79 -8.48 -2.28 9.90
C TYR A 79 -8.18 -1.20 8.84
N THR A 80 -7.25 -0.29 9.15
CA THR A 80 -6.85 0.76 8.22
C THR A 80 -6.18 0.20 6.97
N VAL A 81 -5.32 -0.81 7.13
CA VAL A 81 -4.70 -1.48 6.00
C VAL A 81 -5.77 -2.10 5.12
N ALA A 82 -6.76 -2.75 5.72
CA ALA A 82 -7.82 -3.41 4.97
C ALA A 82 -8.60 -2.44 4.10
N TRP A 83 -9.09 -1.33 4.66
CA TRP A 83 -9.89 -0.41 3.87
C TRP A 83 -9.04 0.46 2.94
N SER A 84 -7.77 0.65 3.25
CA SER A 84 -6.86 1.37 2.34
C SER A 84 -6.68 0.64 1.03
N LEU A 85 -6.95 -0.65 0.97
CA LEU A 85 -6.89 -1.42 -0.27
C LEU A 85 -7.96 -0.96 -1.28
N PHE A 86 -9.05 -0.39 -0.82
CA PHE A 86 -10.01 0.25 -1.72
C PHE A 86 -9.39 1.46 -2.43
N LEU A 87 -8.61 2.25 -1.71
CA LEU A 87 -7.87 3.35 -2.31
C LEU A 87 -6.81 2.83 -3.28
N CYS A 88 -6.16 1.73 -2.92
CA CYS A 88 -5.21 1.06 -3.79
C CYS A 88 -5.83 0.69 -5.14
N LEU A 89 -7.05 0.14 -5.11
CA LEU A 89 -7.79 -0.19 -6.33
C LEU A 89 -8.14 1.06 -7.14
N LEU A 90 -8.47 2.15 -6.44
CA LEU A 90 -8.74 3.43 -7.09
C LEU A 90 -7.50 3.93 -7.87
N TYR A 91 -6.34 3.90 -7.24
CA TYR A 91 -5.10 4.32 -7.89
C TYR A 91 -4.67 3.36 -8.99
N PHE A 92 -4.91 2.08 -8.82
CA PHE A 92 -4.66 1.08 -9.85
C PHE A 92 -5.51 1.39 -11.09
N THR A 93 -6.80 1.66 -10.90
CA THR A 93 -7.72 2.02 -11.99
C THR A 93 -7.27 3.33 -12.65
N HIS A 94 -6.88 4.31 -11.86
CA HIS A 94 -6.36 5.58 -12.36
C HIS A 94 -5.14 5.35 -13.26
N GLY A 95 -4.21 4.53 -12.81
CA GLY A 95 -3.01 4.19 -13.60
C GLY A 95 -3.35 3.53 -14.92
N ILE A 96 -4.33 2.61 -14.93
CA ILE A 96 -4.76 1.95 -16.17
C ILE A 96 -5.37 2.98 -17.14
N VAL A 97 -6.23 3.85 -16.65
CA VAL A 97 -6.87 4.88 -17.48
C VAL A 97 -5.82 5.80 -18.08
N GLU A 98 -4.88 6.26 -17.27
CA GLU A 98 -3.81 7.16 -17.74
C GLU A 98 -2.88 6.47 -18.74
N ALA A 99 -2.60 5.18 -18.54
CA ALA A 99 -1.77 4.42 -19.47
C ALA A 99 -2.38 4.34 -20.87
N TYR A 100 -3.70 4.32 -20.97
CA TYR A 100 -4.40 4.31 -22.24
C TYR A 100 -4.62 5.71 -22.80
N SER A 101 -4.80 6.70 -21.93
CA SER A 101 -5.19 8.05 -22.34
C SER A 101 -4.02 8.90 -22.80
N ASP A 102 -2.86 8.74 -22.18
CA ASP A 102 -1.71 9.60 -22.44
C ASP A 102 -0.46 8.77 -22.73
N ALA A 103 -0.03 8.81 -23.99
CA ALA A 103 1.15 8.08 -24.41
C ALA A 103 2.44 8.62 -23.81
N GLU A 104 2.51 9.93 -23.55
CA GLU A 104 3.72 10.54 -22.99
C GLU A 104 3.88 10.20 -21.50
N ALA A 105 2.76 10.12 -20.77
CA ALA A 105 2.77 9.78 -19.35
C ALA A 105 2.62 8.29 -19.09
N ARG A 106 2.64 7.46 -20.13
CA ARG A 106 2.41 6.01 -19.98
C ARG A 106 3.39 5.35 -19.01
N TRP A 107 4.64 5.74 -19.04
CA TRP A 107 5.62 5.14 -18.14
C TRP A 107 5.36 5.49 -16.67
N LEU A 108 4.86 6.70 -16.41
CA LEU A 108 4.43 7.10 -15.06
C LEU A 108 3.22 6.27 -14.63
N ALA A 109 2.25 6.09 -15.52
CA ALA A 109 1.07 5.28 -15.24
C ALA A 109 1.42 3.82 -14.96
N LEU A 110 2.36 3.25 -15.73
CA LEU A 110 2.83 1.89 -15.49
C LEU A 110 3.54 1.77 -14.13
N THR A 111 4.30 2.78 -13.74
CA THR A 111 4.92 2.83 -12.42
C THR A 111 3.85 2.87 -11.33
N GLU A 112 2.80 3.66 -11.51
CA GLU A 112 1.68 3.73 -10.58
C GLU A 112 0.99 2.36 -10.43
N ILE A 113 0.76 1.67 -11.55
CA ILE A 113 0.19 0.32 -11.54
C ILE A 113 1.08 -0.64 -10.74
N ALA A 114 2.38 -0.61 -10.99
CA ALA A 114 3.34 -1.47 -10.27
C ALA A 114 3.33 -1.18 -8.76
N LEU A 115 3.34 0.08 -8.37
CA LEU A 115 3.30 0.48 -6.96
C LEU A 115 1.98 0.07 -6.31
N SER A 116 0.87 0.20 -7.03
CA SER A 116 -0.44 -0.24 -6.55
C SER A 116 -0.46 -1.74 -6.30
N LEU A 117 0.14 -2.53 -7.19
CA LEU A 117 0.24 -3.97 -7.01
C LEU A 117 1.11 -4.34 -5.82
N CYS A 118 2.21 -3.61 -5.59
CA CYS A 118 3.05 -3.79 -4.40
C CYS A 118 2.26 -3.51 -3.13
N TRP A 119 1.51 -2.40 -3.12
CA TRP A 119 0.66 -2.03 -2.00
C TRP A 119 -0.40 -3.11 -1.75
N LEU A 120 -1.09 -3.52 -2.81
CA LEU A 120 -2.14 -4.54 -2.71
C LEU A 120 -1.60 -5.86 -2.17
N ALA A 121 -0.50 -6.36 -2.77
CA ALA A 121 0.12 -7.61 -2.35
C ALA A 121 0.62 -7.54 -0.90
N GLY A 122 1.28 -6.43 -0.55
CA GLY A 122 1.76 -6.21 0.80
C GLY A 122 0.63 -6.14 1.81
N GLY A 123 -0.45 -5.40 1.48
CA GLY A 123 -1.60 -5.25 2.35
C GLY A 123 -2.33 -6.56 2.59
N ILE A 124 -2.58 -7.33 1.54
CA ILE A 124 -3.20 -8.64 1.66
C ILE A 124 -2.32 -9.58 2.49
N GLY A 125 -1.02 -9.60 2.22
CA GLY A 125 -0.08 -10.42 2.97
C GLY A 125 -0.02 -10.05 4.44
N PHE A 126 -0.01 -8.75 4.74
CA PHE A 126 -0.01 -8.25 6.12
C PHE A 126 -1.28 -8.68 6.87
N ILE A 127 -2.45 -8.53 6.23
CA ILE A 127 -3.71 -8.90 6.86
C ILE A 127 -3.74 -10.41 7.14
N ARG A 128 -3.30 -11.23 6.19
CA ARG A 128 -3.25 -12.68 6.36
C ARG A 128 -2.29 -13.09 7.47
N ALA A 129 -1.11 -12.50 7.50
CA ALA A 129 -0.12 -12.79 8.53
C ALA A 129 -0.61 -12.38 9.91
N SER A 130 -1.25 -11.20 10.02
CA SER A 130 -1.82 -10.71 11.28
C SER A 130 -2.97 -11.58 11.76
N LYS A 131 -3.80 -12.07 10.83
CA LYS A 131 -4.92 -12.95 11.16
C LYS A 131 -4.41 -14.31 11.67
N SER A 132 -3.38 -14.85 11.02
CA SER A 132 -2.76 -16.10 11.44
C SER A 132 -2.17 -16.00 12.86
N ASP A 133 -1.62 -14.84 13.20
CA ASP A 133 -1.05 -14.56 14.51
C ASP A 133 -2.11 -14.46 15.59
N ALA A 134 -3.31 -13.95 15.24
CA ALA A 134 -4.41 -13.78 16.17
C ALA A 134 -5.11 -15.11 16.49
N ASP A 135 -5.07 -16.08 15.57
CA ASP A 135 -5.69 -17.39 15.73
C ASP A 135 -4.71 -18.35 16.41
#